data_93cad4ef41295b8449b8353e63a80e8a
#
_entry.id   93cad4ef41295b8449b8353e63a80e8a
#
_cell.length_a   1.000
_cell.length_b   1.000
_cell.length_c   1.000
_cell.angle_alpha   90.00
_cell.angle_beta   90.00
_cell.angle_gamma   90.00
#
_symmetry.space_group_name_H-M   'P 1'
#
loop_
_entity.id
_entity.type
_entity.pdbx_description
1 polymer ?
#
loop_
_entity_poly.entity_id
_entity_poly.type
_entity_poly.pdbx_seq_one_letter_code
_entity_poly.pdbx_strand_id
1 'polypeptide(L)'
;FLKNYKASATASLNWSKFNNIQNDKLATTESFVQSYTVRASTNYKNMPNIEFGYNLLVNKYSGSTFYTDKPFAKLDYYFLDSFSFVSEYEFYHYYNGNKSVDNEYDFLSASLIYQKKDSKWEYKVSATNLLNTRYLNDDNFTQFSTRVSQYTVQPRYIIFSMKYNL
;
A
#
# COMPACT_ATOMS: atom_id res chain seq x y z
N PHE A 1 28.31 9.33 -8.20
CA PHE A 1 27.57 9.71 -6.98
C PHE A 1 26.23 9.01 -6.78
N LEU A 2 25.58 8.52 -7.84
CA LEU A 2 24.22 7.91 -7.75
C LEU A 2 24.18 6.37 -7.84
N LYS A 3 25.30 5.69 -7.78
CA LYS A 3 25.39 4.23 -7.97
C LYS A 3 24.50 3.41 -7.00
N ASN A 4 24.29 3.95 -5.79
CA ASN A 4 23.55 3.27 -4.72
C ASN A 4 22.16 3.91 -4.45
N TYR A 5 21.71 4.79 -5.33
CA TYR A 5 20.41 5.44 -5.18
C TYR A 5 19.58 5.21 -6.45
N LYS A 6 18.30 4.97 -6.24
CA LYS A 6 17.33 4.86 -7.32
C LYS A 6 16.15 5.76 -7.00
N ALA A 7 15.72 6.56 -7.97
CA ALA A 7 14.49 7.32 -7.91
C ALA A 7 13.64 7.02 -9.14
N SER A 8 12.35 7.00 -8.97
CA SER A 8 11.38 6.83 -10.06
C SER A 8 10.14 7.66 -9.79
N ALA A 9 9.54 8.14 -10.87
CA ALA A 9 8.24 8.77 -10.86
C ALA A 9 7.42 8.22 -12.02
N THR A 10 6.17 7.86 -11.75
CA THR A 10 5.22 7.39 -12.77
C THR A 10 3.92 8.15 -12.63
N ALA A 11 3.28 8.43 -13.76
CA ALA A 11 1.96 9.01 -13.82
C ALA A 11 1.10 8.21 -14.81
N SER A 12 -0.15 7.96 -14.44
CA SER A 12 -1.14 7.34 -15.31
C SER A 12 -2.42 8.16 -15.28
N LEU A 13 -2.95 8.42 -16.45
CA LEU A 13 -4.19 9.17 -16.64
C LEU A 13 -5.15 8.31 -17.43
N ASN A 14 -6.33 8.10 -16.90
CA ASN A 14 -7.39 7.36 -17.57
C ASN A 14 -8.68 8.17 -17.54
N TRP A 15 -9.19 8.48 -18.72
CA TRP A 15 -10.47 9.13 -18.89
C TRP A 15 -11.43 8.20 -19.61
N SER A 16 -12.65 8.11 -19.11
CA SER A 16 -13.71 7.34 -19.72
C SER A 16 -15.03 8.10 -19.67
N LYS A 17 -15.81 7.94 -20.72
CA LYS A 17 -17.17 8.48 -20.84
C LYS A 17 -18.05 7.43 -21.46
N PHE A 18 -19.17 7.13 -20.82
CA PHE A 18 -20.14 6.19 -21.33
C PHE A 18 -21.58 6.65 -21.02
N ASN A 19 -22.48 6.24 -21.87
CA ASN A 19 -23.89 6.49 -21.70
C ASN A 19 -24.57 5.21 -21.18
N ASN A 20 -25.42 5.35 -20.20
CA ASN A 20 -26.26 4.29 -19.69
C ASN A 20 -27.73 4.75 -19.60
N ILE A 21 -28.64 3.81 -19.59
CA ILE A 21 -30.07 4.09 -19.36
C ILE A 21 -30.39 3.71 -17.92
N GLN A 22 -30.91 4.68 -17.18
CA GLN A 22 -31.31 4.47 -15.79
C GLN A 22 -32.70 5.09 -15.56
N ASN A 23 -33.64 4.29 -15.05
CA ASN A 23 -35.01 4.70 -14.87
C ASN A 23 -35.60 5.30 -16.17
N ASP A 24 -35.34 4.64 -17.30
CA ASP A 24 -35.74 5.04 -18.65
C ASP A 24 -35.23 6.40 -19.12
N LYS A 25 -34.20 6.92 -18.46
CA LYS A 25 -33.51 8.15 -18.86
C LYS A 25 -32.06 7.88 -19.26
N LEU A 26 -31.63 8.50 -20.33
CA LEU A 26 -30.24 8.49 -20.74
C LEU A 26 -29.40 9.28 -19.73
N ALA A 27 -28.45 8.64 -19.10
CA ALA A 27 -27.47 9.24 -18.21
C ALA A 27 -26.07 9.11 -18.81
N THR A 28 -25.30 10.16 -18.75
CA THR A 28 -23.89 10.16 -19.15
C THR A 28 -23.04 10.11 -17.90
N THR A 29 -22.14 9.14 -17.84
CA THR A 29 -21.16 9.00 -16.76
C THR A 29 -19.78 9.34 -17.29
N GLU A 30 -19.09 10.24 -16.62
CA GLU A 30 -17.71 10.59 -16.89
C GLU A 30 -16.84 10.21 -15.69
N SER A 31 -15.73 9.56 -15.95
CA SER A 31 -14.72 9.21 -14.95
C SER A 31 -13.34 9.65 -15.42
N PHE A 32 -12.58 10.28 -14.54
CA PHE A 32 -11.20 10.64 -14.77
C PHE A 32 -10.36 10.18 -13.57
N VAL A 33 -9.54 9.16 -13.80
CA VAL A 33 -8.65 8.58 -12.81
C VAL A 33 -7.23 9.00 -13.11
N GLN A 34 -6.57 9.57 -12.11
CA GLN A 34 -5.18 10.01 -12.16
C GLN A 34 -4.42 9.25 -11.05
N SER A 35 -3.32 8.61 -11.41
CA SER A 35 -2.45 7.91 -10.48
C SER A 35 -1.03 8.41 -10.62
N TYR A 36 -0.44 8.81 -9.50
CA TYR A 36 0.93 9.31 -9.42
C TYR A 36 1.69 8.48 -8.39
N THR A 37 2.87 8.04 -8.76
CA THR A 37 3.76 7.30 -7.85
C THR A 37 5.15 7.89 -7.90
N VAL A 38 5.70 8.22 -6.75
CA VAL A 38 7.11 8.62 -6.58
C VAL A 38 7.76 7.66 -5.62
N ARG A 39 9.00 7.25 -5.94
CA ARG A 39 9.79 6.36 -5.09
C ARG A 39 11.24 6.80 -5.08
N ALA A 40 11.89 6.65 -3.94
CA ALA A 40 13.33 6.79 -3.78
C ALA A 40 13.84 5.64 -2.91
N SER A 41 14.91 5.01 -3.32
CA SER A 41 15.49 3.87 -2.58
C SER A 41 17.01 3.89 -2.63
N THR A 42 17.60 3.27 -1.62
CA THR A 42 19.04 2.97 -1.56
C THR A 42 19.29 1.52 -1.95
N ASN A 43 20.50 1.23 -2.41
CA ASN A 43 20.95 -0.13 -2.73
C ASN A 43 22.43 -0.30 -2.33
N TYR A 44 22.63 -0.57 -1.06
CA TYR A 44 23.95 -0.83 -0.48
C TYR A 44 24.11 -2.33 -0.21
N LYS A 45 25.32 -2.84 -0.33
CA LYS A 45 25.60 -4.26 -0.15
C LYS A 45 25.63 -4.68 1.33
N ASN A 46 26.19 -3.84 2.22
CA ASN A 46 26.47 -4.17 3.62
C ASN A 46 25.91 -3.13 4.59
N MET A 47 24.88 -2.41 4.20
CA MET A 47 24.22 -1.39 5.01
C MET A 47 22.70 -1.55 4.86
N PRO A 48 21.91 -0.99 5.77
CA PRO A 48 20.47 -0.95 5.59
C PRO A 48 20.07 -0.28 4.27
N ASN A 49 19.15 -0.87 3.57
CA ASN A 49 18.49 -0.28 2.41
C ASN A 49 17.13 0.24 2.80
N ILE A 50 16.84 1.45 2.38
CA ILE A 50 15.60 2.14 2.69
C ILE A 50 14.93 2.52 1.38
N GLU A 51 13.63 2.29 1.30
CA GLU A 51 12.77 2.80 0.23
C GLU A 51 11.68 3.66 0.86
N PHE A 52 11.49 4.84 0.31
CA PHE A 52 10.33 5.69 0.58
C PHE A 52 9.55 5.89 -0.70
N GLY A 53 8.25 5.90 -0.56
CA GLY A 53 7.40 6.20 -1.69
C GLY A 53 6.09 6.87 -1.28
N TYR A 54 5.45 7.44 -2.27
CA TYR A 54 4.16 8.08 -2.16
C TYR A 54 3.32 7.76 -3.39
N ASN A 55 2.12 7.24 -3.16
CA ASN A 55 1.15 7.02 -4.21
C ASN A 55 -0.04 7.95 -3.97
N LEU A 56 -0.39 8.74 -4.98
CA LEU A 56 -1.59 9.56 -4.99
C LEU A 56 -2.52 9.04 -6.08
N LEU A 57 -3.75 8.71 -5.70
CA LEU A 57 -4.84 8.43 -6.63
C LEU A 57 -5.89 9.52 -6.52
N VAL A 58 -6.24 10.13 -7.64
CA VAL A 58 -7.34 11.09 -7.74
C VAL A 58 -8.39 10.50 -8.66
N ASN A 59 -9.58 10.28 -8.14
CA ASN A 59 -10.71 9.76 -8.89
C ASN A 59 -11.81 10.81 -8.95
N LYS A 60 -12.04 11.35 -10.15
CA LYS A 60 -13.16 12.26 -10.44
C LYS A 60 -14.25 11.47 -11.10
N TYR A 61 -15.42 11.46 -10.49
CA TYR A 61 -16.56 10.73 -10.97
C TYR A 61 -17.84 11.56 -10.82
N SER A 62 -18.50 11.86 -11.94
CA SER A 62 -19.81 12.54 -11.98
C SER A 62 -19.93 13.75 -11.02
N GLY A 63 -18.91 14.61 -11.00
CA GLY A 63 -18.89 15.83 -10.18
C GLY A 63 -18.32 15.67 -8.77
N SER A 64 -18.04 14.44 -8.32
CA SER A 64 -17.35 14.19 -7.05
C SER A 64 -15.88 13.87 -7.29
N THR A 65 -15.01 14.27 -6.36
CA THR A 65 -13.59 13.98 -6.40
C THR A 65 -13.19 13.27 -5.13
N PHE A 66 -12.53 12.13 -5.28
CA PHE A 66 -11.98 11.32 -4.21
C PHE A 66 -10.46 11.25 -4.35
N TYR A 67 -9.80 11.28 -3.23
CA TYR A 67 -8.35 11.21 -3.12
C TYR A 67 -7.96 9.99 -2.31
N THR A 68 -6.87 9.36 -2.69
CA THR A 68 -6.22 8.33 -1.89
C THR A 68 -4.74 8.62 -1.82
N ASP A 69 -4.26 8.91 -0.62
CA ASP A 69 -2.86 9.12 -0.30
C ASP A 69 -2.30 7.86 0.33
N LYS A 70 -1.17 7.36 -0.20
CA LYS A 70 -0.48 6.18 0.33
C LYS A 70 1.03 6.42 0.42
N PRO A 71 1.51 7.16 1.42
CA PRO A 71 2.93 7.12 1.75
C PRO A 71 3.31 5.76 2.32
N PHE A 72 4.51 5.30 1.98
CA PHE A 72 5.06 4.06 2.50
C PHE A 72 6.56 4.17 2.73
N ALA A 73 7.07 3.32 3.62
CA ALA A 73 8.49 3.16 3.88
C ALA A 73 8.82 1.68 4.03
N LYS A 74 9.96 1.26 3.46
CA LYS A 74 10.50 -0.10 3.60
C LYS A 74 11.92 -0.02 4.08
N LEU A 75 12.30 -0.98 4.90
CA LEU A 75 13.66 -1.17 5.40
C LEU A 75 14.05 -2.62 5.18
N ASP A 76 15.16 -2.82 4.47
CA ASP A 76 15.80 -4.11 4.26
C ASP A 76 17.22 -4.05 4.81
N TYR A 77 17.57 -4.96 5.70
CA TYR A 77 18.91 -5.03 6.26
C TYR A 77 19.40 -6.46 6.40
N TYR A 78 20.47 -6.76 5.67
CA TYR A 78 21.21 -8.01 5.80
C TYR A 78 22.43 -7.80 6.69
N PHE A 79 22.58 -8.58 7.77
CA PHE A 79 23.64 -8.41 8.76
C PHE A 79 24.10 -9.75 9.33
N LEU A 80 25.30 -9.75 9.89
CA LEU A 80 25.95 -10.93 10.49
C LEU A 80 25.97 -12.15 9.54
N ASP A 81 26.07 -11.92 8.23
CA ASP A 81 26.15 -12.92 7.17
C ASP A 81 25.06 -14.01 7.17
N SER A 82 24.06 -13.89 8.03
CA SER A 82 23.02 -14.90 8.20
C SER A 82 21.64 -14.34 8.54
N PHE A 83 21.54 -13.07 8.88
CA PHE A 83 20.29 -12.43 9.29
C PHE A 83 19.81 -11.44 8.25
N SER A 84 18.52 -11.48 7.99
CA SER A 84 17.82 -10.48 7.18
C SER A 84 16.66 -9.91 7.97
N PHE A 85 16.63 -8.61 8.14
CA PHE A 85 15.53 -7.87 8.73
C PHE A 85 14.80 -7.08 7.65
N VAL A 86 13.48 -7.25 7.59
CA VAL A 86 12.62 -6.52 6.65
C VAL A 86 11.51 -5.87 7.46
N SER A 87 11.25 -4.60 7.21
CA SER A 87 10.11 -3.90 7.80
C SER A 87 9.43 -3.05 6.74
N GLU A 88 8.12 -2.99 6.80
CA GLU A 88 7.28 -2.22 5.88
C GLU A 88 6.21 -1.46 6.66
N TYR A 89 6.14 -0.16 6.41
CA TYR A 89 5.12 0.74 6.91
C TYR A 89 4.33 1.29 5.73
N GLU A 90 3.01 1.24 5.84
CA GLU A 90 2.07 1.84 4.88
C GLU A 90 1.05 2.66 5.64
N PHE A 91 0.84 3.90 5.20
CA PHE A 91 -0.27 4.73 5.61
C PHE A 91 -1.25 4.86 4.44
N TYR A 92 -2.52 4.86 4.76
CA TYR A 92 -3.59 4.99 3.80
C TYR A 92 -4.56 6.07 4.28
N HIS A 93 -4.81 7.06 3.42
CA HIS A 93 -5.78 8.11 3.67
C HIS A 93 -6.70 8.24 2.45
N TYR A 94 -7.97 7.94 2.65
CA TYR A 94 -9.00 8.05 1.63
C TYR A 94 -10.02 9.11 2.04
N TYR A 95 -10.19 10.14 1.22
CA TYR A 95 -11.07 11.26 1.51
C TYR A 95 -11.68 11.87 0.25
N ASN A 96 -12.76 12.64 0.42
CA ASN A 96 -13.33 13.47 -0.62
C ASN A 96 -13.06 14.96 -0.37
N GLY A 97 -13.34 15.79 -1.38
CA GLY A 97 -13.00 17.22 -1.34
C GLY A 97 -13.65 18.03 -0.21
N ASN A 98 -14.80 17.61 0.31
CA ASN A 98 -15.49 18.26 1.45
C ASN A 98 -15.26 17.51 2.78
N LYS A 99 -14.43 16.46 2.79
CA LYS A 99 -14.13 15.63 3.95
C LYS A 99 -15.35 15.00 4.64
N SER A 100 -16.44 14.81 3.93
CA SER A 100 -17.56 13.99 4.42
C SER A 100 -17.22 12.50 4.46
N VAL A 101 -16.22 12.11 3.72
CA VAL A 101 -15.52 10.83 3.78
C VAL A 101 -14.08 11.14 4.12
N ASP A 102 -13.58 10.56 5.20
CA ASP A 102 -12.22 10.79 5.72
C ASP A 102 -11.79 9.55 6.51
N ASN A 103 -11.13 8.62 5.84
CA ASN A 103 -10.74 7.34 6.40
C ASN A 103 -9.22 7.21 6.40
N GLU A 104 -8.65 7.03 7.57
CA GLU A 104 -7.22 6.86 7.77
C GLU A 104 -6.93 5.53 8.46
N TYR A 105 -5.89 4.85 8.00
CA TYR A 105 -5.34 3.68 8.68
C TYR A 105 -3.90 3.44 8.26
N ASP A 106 -3.19 2.75 9.12
CA ASP A 106 -1.79 2.43 8.91
C ASP A 106 -1.49 0.98 9.26
N PHE A 107 -0.45 0.47 8.62
CA PHE A 107 0.06 -0.87 8.84
C PHE A 107 1.57 -0.83 9.01
N LEU A 108 2.03 -1.57 9.99
CA LEU A 108 3.44 -1.86 10.18
C LEU A 108 3.62 -3.36 10.27
N SER A 109 4.52 -3.89 9.47
CA SER A 109 4.97 -5.29 9.55
C SER A 109 6.48 -5.35 9.68
N ALA A 110 6.97 -6.40 10.31
CA ALA A 110 8.39 -6.68 10.41
C ALA A 110 8.65 -8.18 10.36
N SER A 111 9.78 -8.57 9.79
CA SER A 111 10.23 -9.95 9.74
C SER A 111 11.73 -10.03 10.02
N LEU A 112 12.11 -11.01 10.80
CA LEU A 112 13.51 -11.39 11.00
C LEU A 112 13.70 -12.81 10.47
N ILE A 113 14.63 -12.95 9.53
CA ILE A 113 14.95 -14.21 8.88
C ILE A 113 16.38 -14.58 9.28
N TYR A 114 16.57 -15.82 9.66
CA TYR A 114 17.88 -16.39 9.91
C TYR A 114 18.11 -17.57 8.99
N GLN A 115 19.17 -17.52 8.20
CA GLN A 115 19.65 -18.61 7.36
C GLN A 115 21.17 -18.60 7.36
N LYS A 116 21.78 -19.58 8.00
CA LYS A 116 23.22 -19.77 7.97
C LYS A 116 23.65 -20.18 6.54
N LYS A 117 24.78 -19.67 6.09
CA LYS A 117 25.37 -20.05 4.80
C LYS A 117 25.51 -21.58 4.73
N ASP A 118 25.14 -22.16 3.61
CA ASP A 118 25.15 -23.61 3.31
C ASP A 118 24.22 -24.45 4.21
N SER A 119 23.38 -23.82 5.02
CA SER A 119 22.34 -24.50 5.77
C SER A 119 21.10 -24.76 4.91
N LYS A 120 20.53 -25.94 5.04
CA LYS A 120 19.23 -26.26 4.45
C LYS A 120 18.05 -25.69 5.26
N TRP A 121 18.31 -25.20 6.46
CA TRP A 121 17.30 -24.66 7.35
C TRP A 121 17.24 -23.13 7.29
N GLU A 122 16.04 -22.60 7.18
CA GLU A 122 15.71 -21.19 7.33
C GLU A 122 14.68 -21.02 8.44
N TYR A 123 14.87 -20.06 9.29
CA TYR A 123 13.96 -19.69 10.37
C TYR A 123 13.48 -18.27 10.16
N LYS A 124 12.18 -18.04 10.32
CA LYS A 124 11.58 -16.71 10.14
C LYS A 124 10.62 -16.42 11.28
N VAL A 125 10.77 -15.24 11.88
CA VAL A 125 9.77 -14.63 12.76
C VAL A 125 9.16 -13.47 12.02
N SER A 126 7.84 -13.44 11.86
CA SER A 126 7.11 -12.35 11.21
C SER A 126 6.08 -11.80 12.16
N ALA A 127 6.00 -10.50 12.27
CA ALA A 127 4.97 -9.77 13.00
C ALA A 127 4.20 -8.89 12.01
N THR A 128 2.90 -9.02 11.98
CA THR A 128 2.02 -8.27 11.09
C THR A 128 1.04 -7.43 11.89
N ASN A 129 0.59 -6.33 11.28
CA ASN A 129 -0.31 -5.38 11.89
C ASN A 129 0.15 -4.93 13.29
N LEU A 130 1.43 -4.55 13.41
CA LEU A 130 2.05 -4.16 14.68
C LEU A 130 1.37 -2.95 15.33
N LEU A 131 0.76 -2.08 14.53
CA LEU A 131 0.00 -0.91 14.99
C LEU A 131 -1.40 -1.27 15.46
N ASN A 132 -1.82 -2.54 15.21
CA ASN A 132 -3.10 -3.08 15.65
C ASN A 132 -4.32 -2.33 15.07
N THR A 133 -4.24 -1.96 13.81
CA THR A 133 -5.37 -1.41 13.05
C THR A 133 -6.48 -2.45 13.03
N ARG A 134 -7.69 -2.08 13.51
CA ARG A 134 -8.78 -3.04 13.73
C ARG A 134 -9.83 -3.04 12.65
N TYR A 135 -10.05 -1.88 12.04
CA TYR A 135 -11.14 -1.70 11.09
C TYR A 135 -10.64 -0.95 9.87
N LEU A 136 -11.15 -1.34 8.72
CA LEU A 136 -11.04 -0.62 7.46
C LEU A 136 -12.44 -0.21 7.03
N ASN A 137 -12.59 1.04 6.66
CA ASN A 137 -13.80 1.51 5.99
C ASN A 137 -13.53 1.55 4.49
N ASP A 138 -14.36 0.86 3.73
CA ASP A 138 -14.36 0.89 2.28
C ASP A 138 -15.65 1.57 1.82
N ASP A 139 -15.52 2.86 1.53
CA ASP A 139 -16.60 3.69 1.07
C ASP A 139 -16.55 3.78 -0.45
N ASN A 140 -17.53 3.21 -1.09
CA ASN A 140 -17.66 3.26 -2.54
C ASN A 140 -18.85 4.16 -2.92
N PHE A 141 -18.56 5.18 -3.69
CA PHE A 141 -19.53 6.16 -4.15
C PHE A 141 -19.68 6.06 -5.66
N THR A 142 -20.88 5.77 -6.09
CA THR A 142 -21.25 5.83 -7.51
C THR A 142 -22.29 6.93 -7.71
N GLN A 143 -22.60 7.28 -8.94
CA GLN A 143 -23.65 8.24 -9.23
C GLN A 143 -25.02 7.86 -8.60
N PHE A 144 -25.22 6.58 -8.30
CA PHE A 144 -26.52 6.02 -7.96
C PHE A 144 -26.56 5.31 -6.62
N SER A 145 -25.41 5.05 -6.04
CA SER A 145 -25.32 4.32 -4.78
C SER A 145 -24.12 4.78 -3.95
N THR A 146 -24.34 4.83 -2.68
CA THR A 146 -23.28 4.93 -1.66
C THR A 146 -23.24 3.59 -0.95
N ARG A 147 -22.10 2.95 -0.99
CA ARG A 147 -21.83 1.75 -0.22
C ARG A 147 -20.76 2.06 0.81
N VAL A 148 -21.12 1.96 2.07
CA VAL A 148 -20.19 2.02 3.19
C VAL A 148 -20.02 0.59 3.70
N SER A 149 -18.80 0.11 3.74
CA SER A 149 -18.47 -1.22 4.23
C SER A 149 -17.36 -1.10 5.26
N GLN A 150 -17.54 -1.73 6.41
CA GLN A 150 -16.52 -1.83 7.42
C GLN A 150 -16.03 -3.29 7.49
N TYR A 151 -14.73 -3.47 7.35
CA TYR A 151 -14.09 -4.77 7.43
C TYR A 151 -13.26 -4.85 8.72
N THR A 152 -13.39 -5.95 9.42
CA THR A 152 -12.49 -6.26 10.54
C THR A 152 -11.16 -6.74 9.98
N VAL A 153 -10.10 -6.07 10.36
CA VAL A 153 -8.72 -6.46 10.00
C VAL A 153 -8.28 -7.56 10.94
N GLN A 154 -7.47 -8.47 10.41
CA GLN A 154 -6.82 -9.47 11.22
C GLN A 154 -5.97 -8.80 12.30
N PRO A 155 -6.14 -9.17 13.59
CA PRO A 155 -5.42 -8.52 14.68
C PRO A 155 -3.92 -8.72 14.54
N ARG A 156 -3.15 -7.99 15.33
CA ARG A 156 -1.70 -8.19 15.45
C ARG A 156 -1.41 -9.64 15.81
N TYR A 157 -0.52 -10.26 15.05
CA TYR A 157 -0.05 -11.62 15.32
C TYR A 157 1.42 -11.79 14.95
N ILE A 158 2.03 -12.80 15.57
CA ILE A 158 3.42 -13.18 15.32
C ILE A 158 3.40 -14.63 14.83
N ILE A 159 4.11 -14.88 13.74
CA ILE A 159 4.28 -16.20 13.16
C ILE A 159 5.76 -16.58 13.25
N PHE A 160 6.02 -17.77 13.77
CA PHE A 160 7.30 -18.44 13.60
C PHE A 160 7.18 -19.46 12.47
N SER A 161 8.10 -19.40 11.53
CA SER A 161 8.16 -20.34 10.39
C SER A 161 9.53 -20.99 10.32
N MET A 162 9.54 -22.25 9.93
CA MET A 162 10.74 -23.02 9.68
C MET A 162 10.63 -23.70 8.31
N LYS A 163 11.65 -23.51 7.48
CA LYS A 163 11.70 -24.09 6.13
C LYS A 163 12.95 -24.96 5.99
N TYR A 164 12.78 -26.13 5.35
CA TYR A 164 13.86 -27.00 4.97
C TYR A 164 13.97 -27.05 3.43
N ASN A 165 15.15 -26.74 2.91
CA ASN A 165 15.43 -26.79 1.47
C ASN A 165 16.06 -28.16 1.15
N LEU A 166 15.40 -28.95 0.35
CA LEU A 166 15.83 -30.30 -0.08
C LEU A 166 17.06 -30.27 -1.00
#